data_95a62635048b3a54f5986890f85a6dda
#
_entry.id   95a62635048b3a54f5986890f85a6dda
#
_cell.length_a   1.000
_cell.length_b   1.000
_cell.length_c   1.000
_cell.angle_alpha   90.00
_cell.angle_beta   90.00
_cell.angle_gamma   90.00
#
_symmetry.space_group_name_H-M   'P 1'
#
loop_
_entity.id
_entity.type
_entity.pdbx_description
1 polymer ?
#
loop_
_entity_poly.entity_id
_entity_poly.type
_entity_poly.pdbx_seq_one_letter_code
_entity_poly.pdbx_strand_id
1 'polypeptide(L)'
;MEGKHQFFEHVVKSNLTGEQLRVLMCMLTAEYDGFIGIRQIEIAEMLDIAESNVSRSIKALIEAGLFSKKEEKGFDGRPIWQVNPVFQRAASQNTISGLKHGDKAVLKQRGGS
;
A
#
# COMPACT_ATOMS: atom_id res chain seq x y z
N MET A 1 -7.66 0.36 2.17
CA MET A 1 -6.76 -0.65 1.59
C MET A 1 -6.93 -1.96 2.35
N GLU A 2 -7.26 -3.01 1.63
CA GLU A 2 -7.24 -4.36 2.21
C GLU A 2 -5.80 -4.75 2.51
N GLY A 3 -5.63 -5.59 3.52
CA GLY A 3 -4.30 -6.07 3.88
C GLY A 3 -3.45 -5.07 4.61
N LYS A 4 -4.06 -4.09 5.27
CA LYS A 4 -3.31 -3.06 5.99
C LYS A 4 -2.36 -3.65 7.02
N HIS A 5 -2.81 -4.65 7.76
CA HIS A 5 -1.99 -5.25 8.80
C HIS A 5 -0.71 -5.84 8.21
N GLN A 6 -0.87 -6.65 7.16
CA GLN A 6 0.27 -7.30 6.52
C GLN A 6 1.18 -6.27 5.86
N PHE A 7 0.59 -5.24 5.26
CA PHE A 7 1.35 -4.16 4.61
C PHE A 7 2.22 -3.44 5.64
N PHE A 8 1.62 -2.99 6.73
CA PHE A 8 2.37 -2.22 7.72
C PHE A 8 3.36 -3.08 8.49
N GLU A 9 3.06 -4.35 8.69
CA GLU A 9 4.05 -5.26 9.27
C GLU A 9 5.29 -5.35 8.39
N HIS A 10 5.08 -5.44 7.07
CA HIS A 10 6.18 -5.48 6.12
C HIS A 10 6.98 -4.17 6.15
N VAL A 11 6.27 -3.03 6.26
CA VAL A 11 6.93 -1.72 6.37
C VAL A 11 7.85 -1.68 7.58
N VAL A 12 7.35 -2.12 8.73
CA VAL A 12 8.14 -2.13 9.96
C VAL A 12 9.41 -2.97 9.79
N LYS A 13 9.30 -4.09 9.09
CA LYS A 13 10.43 -5.00 8.89
C LYS A 13 11.39 -4.56 7.78
N SER A 14 11.01 -3.57 6.98
CA SER A 14 11.79 -3.15 5.81
C SER A 14 12.93 -2.19 6.14
N ASN A 15 13.00 -1.70 7.36
CA ASN A 15 14.08 -0.82 7.81
C ASN A 15 14.21 0.43 6.94
N LEU A 16 13.09 1.08 6.67
CA LEU A 16 13.06 2.28 5.83
C LEU A 16 13.59 3.49 6.60
N THR A 17 14.18 4.45 5.88
CA THR A 17 14.61 5.71 6.48
C THR A 17 13.40 6.57 6.81
N GLY A 18 13.64 7.62 7.63
CA GLY A 18 12.58 8.56 7.96
C GLY A 18 12.00 9.25 6.74
N GLU A 19 12.86 9.66 5.78
CA GLU A 19 12.39 10.30 4.57
C GLU A 19 11.57 9.33 3.72
N GLN A 20 11.99 8.09 3.61
CA GLN A 20 11.24 7.07 2.88
C GLN A 20 9.88 6.83 3.52
N LEU A 21 9.82 6.81 4.85
CA LEU A 21 8.54 6.66 5.56
C LEU A 21 7.62 7.85 5.31
N ARG A 22 8.16 9.07 5.28
CA ARG A 22 7.35 10.25 5.00
C ARG A 22 6.79 10.22 3.58
N VAL A 23 7.61 9.80 2.61
CA VAL A 23 7.14 9.66 1.22
C VAL A 23 6.05 8.60 1.14
N LEU A 24 6.27 7.45 1.83
CA LEU A 24 5.27 6.39 1.88
C LEU A 24 3.93 6.90 2.43
N MET A 25 3.97 7.58 3.57
CA MET A 25 2.73 8.09 4.18
C MET A 25 2.03 9.09 3.27
N CYS A 26 2.81 9.95 2.60
CA CYS A 26 2.24 10.90 1.65
C CYS A 26 1.53 10.18 0.50
N MET A 27 2.16 9.15 -0.04
CA MET A 27 1.56 8.36 -1.12
C MET A 27 0.27 7.68 -0.66
N LEU A 28 0.25 7.19 0.56
CA LEU A 28 -0.93 6.50 1.08
C LEU A 28 -2.13 7.43 1.24
N THR A 29 -1.91 8.75 1.36
CA THR A 29 -3.04 9.68 1.39
C THR A 29 -3.81 9.71 0.08
N ALA A 30 -3.18 9.26 -1.01
CA ALA A 30 -3.80 9.23 -2.34
C ALA A 30 -4.20 7.81 -2.74
N GLU A 31 -4.22 6.88 -1.80
CA GLU A 31 -4.54 5.50 -2.10
C GLU A 31 -6.05 5.31 -2.19
N TYR A 32 -6.48 4.55 -3.20
CA TYR A 32 -7.87 4.14 -3.35
C TYR A 32 -7.88 2.74 -3.96
N ASP A 33 -8.46 1.82 -3.26
CA ASP A 33 -8.68 0.44 -3.74
C ASP A 33 -7.37 -0.23 -4.19
N GLY A 34 -6.28 0.07 -3.48
CA GLY A 34 -4.99 -0.53 -3.76
C GLY A 34 -4.16 0.21 -4.80
N PHE A 35 -4.66 1.32 -5.31
CA PHE A 35 -3.94 2.12 -6.31
C PHE A 35 -3.65 3.50 -5.76
N ILE A 36 -2.52 4.08 -6.17
CA ILE A 36 -2.07 5.39 -5.73
C ILE A 36 -1.81 6.24 -6.96
N GLY A 37 -2.53 7.36 -7.09
CA GLY A 37 -2.34 8.30 -8.19
C GLY A 37 -1.91 9.65 -7.65
N ILE A 38 -0.62 9.98 -7.80
CA ILE A 38 -0.08 11.25 -7.30
C ILE A 38 1.20 11.56 -8.08
N ARG A 39 1.44 12.85 -8.33
CA ARG A 39 2.66 13.26 -9.02
C ARG A 39 3.80 13.43 -8.05
N GLN A 40 5.02 13.11 -8.49
CA GLN A 40 6.19 13.26 -7.63
C GLN A 40 6.40 14.70 -7.19
N ILE A 41 6.08 15.67 -8.08
CA ILE A 41 6.20 17.09 -7.71
C ILE A 41 5.24 17.44 -6.57
N GLU A 42 4.06 16.82 -6.54
CA GLU A 42 3.10 17.07 -5.46
C GLU A 42 3.65 16.56 -4.13
N ILE A 43 4.29 15.39 -4.16
CA ILE A 43 4.92 14.84 -2.95
C ILE A 43 6.06 15.76 -2.49
N ALA A 44 6.89 16.18 -3.43
CA ALA A 44 8.03 17.06 -3.13
C ALA A 44 7.57 18.34 -2.46
N GLU A 45 6.51 18.94 -2.99
CA GLU A 45 5.97 20.18 -2.42
C GLU A 45 5.37 19.95 -1.05
N MET A 46 4.62 18.86 -0.87
CA MET A 46 3.99 18.57 0.41
C MET A 46 5.02 18.35 1.51
N LEU A 47 6.12 17.68 1.19
CA LEU A 47 7.14 17.32 2.17
C LEU A 47 8.28 18.33 2.23
N ASP A 48 8.30 19.33 1.33
CA ASP A 48 9.36 20.33 1.24
C ASP A 48 10.72 19.66 1.05
N ILE A 49 10.82 18.77 0.08
CA ILE A 49 12.07 18.10 -0.27
C ILE A 49 12.27 18.16 -1.79
N ALA A 50 13.49 17.88 -2.24
CA ALA A 50 13.79 17.86 -3.66
C ALA A 50 13.06 16.72 -4.36
N GLU A 51 12.62 16.96 -5.59
CA GLU A 51 11.93 15.95 -6.37
C GLU A 51 12.81 14.73 -6.60
N SER A 52 14.12 14.93 -6.74
CA SER A 52 15.05 13.81 -6.88
C SER A 52 15.06 12.91 -5.65
N ASN A 53 14.87 13.50 -4.46
CA ASN A 53 14.76 12.70 -3.23
C ASN A 53 13.48 11.89 -3.20
N VAL A 54 12.38 12.47 -3.71
CA VAL A 54 11.11 11.74 -3.82
C VAL A 54 11.32 10.53 -4.74
N SER A 55 11.95 10.75 -5.89
CA SER A 55 12.18 9.69 -6.87
C SER A 55 12.98 8.54 -6.27
N ARG A 56 14.05 8.87 -5.54
CA ARG A 56 14.88 7.84 -4.90
C ARG A 56 14.11 7.10 -3.81
N SER A 57 13.30 7.82 -3.05
CA SER A 57 12.49 7.18 -2.00
C SER A 57 11.46 6.23 -2.59
N ILE A 58 10.78 6.63 -3.66
CA ILE A 58 9.81 5.76 -4.33
C ILE A 58 10.49 4.50 -4.85
N LYS A 59 11.67 4.65 -5.45
CA LYS A 59 12.42 3.50 -5.92
C LYS A 59 12.75 2.54 -4.79
N ALA A 60 13.13 3.07 -3.62
CA ALA A 60 13.40 2.24 -2.45
C ALA A 60 12.15 1.51 -1.97
N LEU A 61 10.99 2.18 -2.02
CA LEU A 61 9.73 1.55 -1.62
C LEU A 61 9.34 0.42 -2.57
N ILE A 62 9.59 0.61 -3.86
CA ILE A 62 9.36 -0.44 -4.85
C ILE A 62 10.31 -1.61 -4.61
N GLU A 63 11.58 -1.33 -4.35
CA GLU A 63 12.58 -2.36 -4.08
C GLU A 63 12.24 -3.13 -2.79
N ALA A 64 11.60 -2.47 -1.83
CA ALA A 64 11.16 -3.12 -0.60
C ALA A 64 9.91 -3.98 -0.81
N GLY A 65 9.36 -3.99 -2.02
CA GLY A 65 8.21 -4.83 -2.35
C GLY A 65 6.87 -4.27 -1.93
N LEU A 66 6.78 -2.97 -1.65
CA LEU A 66 5.53 -2.37 -1.19
C LEU A 66 4.63 -1.95 -2.35
N PHE A 67 5.20 -1.42 -3.41
CA PHE A 67 4.47 -0.91 -4.56
C PHE A 67 5.10 -1.40 -5.85
N SER A 68 4.32 -1.34 -6.94
CA SER A 68 4.85 -1.44 -8.29
C SER A 68 4.27 -0.30 -9.11
N LYS A 69 5.02 0.15 -10.12
CA LYS A 69 4.53 1.21 -10.99
C LYS A 69 3.69 0.61 -12.11
N LYS A 70 2.53 1.21 -12.36
CA LYS A 70 1.67 0.80 -13.47
C LYS A 70 2.09 1.51 -14.75
N GLU A 71 1.83 0.87 -15.88
CA GLU A 71 2.05 1.52 -17.17
C GLU A 71 0.95 2.52 -17.49
N GLU A 72 -0.27 2.25 -17.03
CA GLU A 72 -1.38 3.17 -17.22
C GLU A 72 -1.16 4.46 -16.45
N LYS A 73 -1.70 5.55 -16.98
CA LYS A 73 -1.68 6.85 -16.32
C LYS A 73 -3.07 7.17 -15.78
N GLY A 74 -3.11 8.05 -14.79
CA GLY A 74 -4.37 8.60 -14.31
C GLY A 74 -5.00 9.54 -15.34
N PHE A 75 -6.22 10.02 -15.03
CA PHE A 75 -7.00 10.78 -16.01
C PHE A 75 -6.31 12.07 -16.46
N ASP A 76 -5.44 12.64 -15.67
CA ASP A 76 -4.72 13.87 -16.00
C ASP A 76 -3.24 13.60 -16.29
N GLY A 77 -2.90 12.36 -16.63
CA GLY A 77 -1.53 11.99 -16.96
C GLY A 77 -0.67 11.66 -15.75
N ARG A 78 -1.23 11.67 -14.54
CA ARG A 78 -0.44 11.39 -13.34
C ARG A 78 -0.01 9.93 -13.30
N PRO A 79 1.14 9.65 -12.69
CA PRO A 79 1.57 8.26 -12.55
C PRO A 79 0.69 7.50 -11.55
N ILE A 80 0.57 6.20 -11.77
CA ILE A 80 -0.21 5.31 -10.91
C ILE A 80 0.73 4.23 -10.39
N TRP A 81 0.68 3.99 -9.09
CA TRP A 81 1.36 2.85 -8.46
C TRP A 81 0.31 1.92 -7.88
N GLN A 82 0.67 0.65 -7.78
CA GLN A 82 -0.22 -0.36 -7.20
C GLN A 82 0.43 -0.94 -5.94
N VAL A 83 -0.34 -0.98 -4.85
CA VAL A 83 0.08 -1.70 -3.65
C VAL A 83 0.27 -3.16 -4.03
N ASN A 84 1.35 -3.77 -3.56
CA ASN A 84 1.69 -5.14 -3.93
C ASN A 84 0.50 -6.06 -3.65
N PRO A 85 -0.01 -6.76 -4.66
CA PRO A 85 -1.22 -7.59 -4.49
C PRO A 85 -1.08 -8.69 -3.45
N VAL A 86 0.13 -9.08 -3.08
CA VAL A 86 0.32 -10.14 -2.07
C VAL A 86 -0.33 -9.75 -0.74
N PHE A 87 -0.35 -8.46 -0.39
CA PHE A 87 -0.96 -8.03 0.87
C PHE A 87 -2.47 -8.17 0.84
N GLN A 88 -3.07 -7.89 -0.30
CA GLN A 88 -4.51 -7.99 -0.46
C GLN A 88 -4.96 -9.45 -0.46
N ARG A 89 -4.20 -10.33 -1.11
CA ARG A 89 -4.50 -11.76 -1.12
C ARG A 89 -4.41 -12.36 0.27
N ALA A 90 -3.38 -11.96 1.04
CA ALA A 90 -3.22 -12.47 2.40
C ALA A 90 -4.40 -12.06 3.28
N ALA A 91 -4.86 -10.82 3.15
CA ALA A 91 -6.01 -10.33 3.92
C ALA A 91 -7.27 -11.11 3.59
N SER A 92 -7.52 -11.36 2.30
CA SER A 92 -8.68 -12.13 1.86
C SER A 92 -8.67 -13.55 2.43
N GLN A 93 -7.52 -14.19 2.39
CA GLN A 93 -7.38 -15.55 2.93
C GLN A 93 -7.62 -15.57 4.43
N ASN A 94 -7.09 -14.59 5.14
CA ASN A 94 -7.28 -14.51 6.57
C ASN A 94 -8.75 -14.29 6.93
N THR A 95 -9.45 -13.49 6.15
CA THR A 95 -10.87 -13.25 6.36
C THR A 95 -11.67 -14.54 6.24
N ILE A 96 -11.38 -15.33 5.20
CA ILE A 96 -12.06 -16.59 4.99
C ILE A 96 -11.78 -17.53 6.15
N SER A 97 -10.53 -17.63 6.56
CA SER A 97 -10.15 -18.49 7.67
C SER A 97 -10.84 -18.10 8.96
N GLY A 98 -10.97 -16.82 9.21
CA GLY A 98 -11.59 -16.30 10.43
C GLY A 98 -13.05 -16.64 10.55
N LEU A 99 -13.73 -16.84 9.47
CA LEU A 99 -15.14 -17.17 9.50
C LEU A 99 -15.41 -18.55 10.03
N LYS A 100 -14.56 -19.38 9.90
CA LYS A 100 -14.75 -20.71 10.41
C LYS A 100 -14.45 -20.79 11.85
N HIS A 101 -14.74 -20.76 11.83
CA HIS A 101 -14.32 -20.77 13.03
C HIS A 101 -14.73 -20.43 13.52
N GLY A 102 -15.44 -20.89 12.84
CA GLY A 102 -15.61 -20.31 13.46
C GLY A 102 -15.99 -20.27 13.28
N ASP A 103 -16.32 -20.82 13.03
CA ASP A 103 -16.36 -20.33 13.09
C ASP A 103 -16.56 -20.27 12.81
N LYS A 104 -16.98 -20.85 12.66
CA LYS A 104 -16.89 -20.46 12.62
C LYS A 104 -17.33 -19.92 12.57
N ALA A 105 -17.65 -20.74 12.52
CA ALA A 105 -17.67 -19.89 12.64
C ALA A 105 -18.25 -19.50 12.45
N VAL A 106 -18.82 -20.03 12.47
CA VAL A 106 -19.02 -19.21 12.47
C VAL A 106 -19.44 -18.97 11.98
N LEU A 107 -19.73 -19.55 11.72
CA LEU A 107 -19.84 -18.87 11.38
C LEU A 107 -20.07 -18.79 11.08
N LYS A 108 -20.32 -19.20 11.12
CA LYS A 108 -20.28 -18.70 11.02
C LYS A 108 -20.70 -18.24 10.87
N GLN A 109 -21.01 -18.84 10.87
CA GLN A 109 -21.04 -18.09 10.84
C GLN A 109 -21.49 -17.66 10.64
N ARG A 110 -22.07 -18.06 10.73
CA ARG A 110 -22.22 -17.42 10.59
C ARG A 110 -22.29 -17.25 10.18
N GLY A 111 -22.34 -18.16 10.26
CA GLY A 111 -22.11 -17.64 10.11
C GLY A 111 -22.05 -17.65 9.70
N GLY A 112 -22.18 -18.21 9.66
CA GLY A 112 -21.83 -17.81 9.58
C GLY A 112 -21.83 -17.86 9.31
N SER A 113 -22.33 -18.29 9.29
CA SER A 113 -21.99 -17.89 9.30
C SER A 113 -22.05 -17.73 9.17
#